data_da741b40857c78c7a926c4d4abbe7a01
#
_entry.id   da741b40857c78c7a926c4d4abbe7a01
#
_cell.length_a   1.000
_cell.length_b   1.000
_cell.length_c   1.000
_cell.angle_alpha   90.00
_cell.angle_beta   90.00
_cell.angle_gamma   90.00
#
_symmetry.space_group_name_H-M   'P 1'
#
loop_
_entity.id
_entity.type
_entity.pdbx_description
1 polymer ?
#
loop_
_entity_poly.entity_id
_entity_poly.type
_entity_poly.pdbx_seq_one_letter_code
_entity_poly.pdbx_strand_id
1 'polypeptide(L)'
;MREVYEAIAQLIKEKQEFVLVMVVNAESSTAGKKGFKMIVFPDGKIVGTVGGGTLEYDAIEVAKELFKTKGSIFKKYNLKEGDESSLGMVCGGEAEIYIEYVGFRKQFIIFGGGHLGKMLYEMAGLSKEYDFVIIDERPEFASKEIFKDAEIFSGEGIFRKVAEIPIKEGSVIVIVTPGGAEDPFILKGLYERKVNFEYFGMIGSVNRRNKCFEKAKEMGVPEEFMNRIFSPVGIAINADTPFEISVSILAELIAQRKEALQNVKTERSVHEGA
;
A
#
# COMPACT_ATOMS: atom_id res chain seq x y z
N MET A 1 -4.19 -15.75 24.64
CA MET A 1 -4.22 -14.26 24.59
C MET A 1 -2.83 -13.63 24.61
N ARG A 2 -1.91 -14.06 25.48
CA ARG A 2 -0.53 -13.52 25.50
C ARG A 2 0.18 -13.71 24.14
N GLU A 3 0.05 -14.90 23.56
CA GLU A 3 0.57 -15.24 22.23
C GLU A 3 0.13 -14.26 21.13
N VAL A 4 -1.14 -13.82 21.13
CA VAL A 4 -1.66 -12.84 20.15
C VAL A 4 -0.96 -11.49 20.30
N TYR A 5 -0.74 -11.01 21.53
CA TYR A 5 -0.04 -9.75 21.76
C TYR A 5 1.45 -9.83 21.41
N GLU A 6 2.09 -10.96 21.68
CA GLU A 6 3.48 -11.21 21.28
C GLU A 6 3.61 -11.23 19.75
N ALA A 7 2.66 -11.90 19.05
CA ALA A 7 2.60 -11.90 17.59
C ALA A 7 2.37 -10.50 17.02
N ILE A 8 1.42 -9.72 17.59
CA ILE A 8 1.21 -8.32 17.17
C ILE A 8 2.50 -7.50 17.30
N ALA A 9 3.19 -7.60 18.43
CA ALA A 9 4.42 -6.85 18.66
C ALA A 9 5.51 -7.22 17.63
N GLN A 10 5.63 -8.51 17.29
CA GLN A 10 6.57 -8.99 16.28
C GLN A 10 6.19 -8.50 14.88
N LEU A 11 4.92 -8.62 14.49
CA LEU A 11 4.42 -8.18 13.18
C LEU A 11 4.61 -6.67 12.98
N ILE A 12 4.34 -5.86 14.02
CA ILE A 12 4.60 -4.42 14.00
C ILE A 12 6.10 -4.13 13.79
N LYS A 13 6.97 -4.85 14.49
CA LYS A 13 8.43 -4.70 14.36
C LYS A 13 8.93 -5.08 12.96
N GLU A 14 8.35 -6.13 12.39
CA GLU A 14 8.70 -6.65 11.05
C GLU A 14 7.97 -5.90 9.93
N LYS A 15 7.09 -4.95 10.26
CA LYS A 15 6.24 -4.24 9.30
C LYS A 15 5.44 -5.19 8.40
N GLN A 16 4.91 -6.27 8.97
CA GLN A 16 4.04 -7.24 8.30
C GLN A 16 2.57 -6.90 8.56
N GLU A 17 1.80 -6.79 7.49
CA GLU A 17 0.36 -6.52 7.58
C GLU A 17 -0.43 -7.73 8.11
N PHE A 18 -1.48 -7.45 8.86
CA PHE A 18 -2.39 -8.44 9.40
C PHE A 18 -3.78 -7.86 9.61
N VAL A 19 -4.77 -8.71 9.82
CA VAL A 19 -6.08 -8.30 10.30
C VAL A 19 -6.26 -8.76 11.74
N LEU A 20 -6.62 -7.82 12.62
CA LEU A 20 -6.98 -8.12 14.00
C LEU A 20 -8.49 -8.33 14.08
N VAL A 21 -8.89 -9.46 14.64
CA VAL A 21 -10.28 -9.78 14.96
C VAL A 21 -10.45 -9.81 16.45
N MET A 22 -11.47 -9.12 16.99
CA MET A 22 -11.71 -9.04 18.43
C MET A 22 -13.18 -9.20 18.76
N VAL A 23 -13.50 -10.10 19.70
CA VAL A 23 -14.84 -10.19 20.29
C VAL A 23 -15.04 -9.03 21.25
N VAL A 24 -15.90 -8.08 20.88
CA VAL A 24 -16.20 -6.88 21.67
C VAL A 24 -17.28 -7.18 22.70
N ASN A 25 -18.29 -7.96 22.29
CA ASN A 25 -19.37 -8.39 23.15
C ASN A 25 -19.78 -9.83 22.80
N ALA A 26 -20.22 -10.59 23.80
CA ALA A 26 -20.70 -11.95 23.63
C ALA A 26 -21.61 -12.34 24.78
N GLU A 27 -22.74 -12.97 24.47
CA GLU A 27 -23.61 -13.59 25.48
C GLU A 27 -22.95 -14.83 26.06
N SER A 28 -23.31 -15.21 27.28
CA SER A 28 -22.68 -16.31 28.03
C SER A 28 -22.80 -17.69 27.39
N SER A 29 -23.71 -17.87 26.43
CA SER A 29 -23.95 -19.12 25.67
C SER A 29 -23.09 -19.19 24.37
N THR A 30 -22.32 -18.17 24.03
CA THR A 30 -21.48 -18.18 22.83
C THR A 30 -20.12 -18.86 23.06
N ALA A 31 -19.59 -19.51 22.01
CA ALA A 31 -18.26 -20.13 22.07
C ALA A 31 -17.14 -19.09 22.22
N GLY A 32 -17.32 -17.90 21.65
CA GLY A 32 -16.41 -16.76 21.81
C GLY A 32 -16.69 -15.99 23.09
N LYS A 33 -15.65 -15.63 23.82
CA LYS A 33 -15.76 -14.79 25.04
C LYS A 33 -15.28 -13.38 24.75
N LYS A 34 -15.94 -12.39 25.37
CA LYS A 34 -15.52 -11.00 25.32
C LYS A 34 -14.00 -10.86 25.58
N GLY A 35 -13.31 -10.16 24.68
CA GLY A 35 -11.88 -9.95 24.73
C GLY A 35 -11.04 -11.01 23.98
N PHE A 36 -11.65 -12.09 23.49
CA PHE A 36 -10.94 -13.03 22.61
C PHE A 36 -10.46 -12.30 21.35
N LYS A 37 -9.26 -12.66 20.91
CA LYS A 37 -8.60 -12.06 19.77
C LYS A 37 -7.97 -13.10 18.87
N MET A 38 -7.96 -12.79 17.59
CA MET A 38 -7.32 -13.58 16.55
C MET A 38 -6.63 -12.65 15.57
N ILE A 39 -5.46 -13.02 15.12
CA ILE A 39 -4.77 -12.41 13.99
C ILE A 39 -5.06 -13.28 12.77
N VAL A 40 -5.38 -12.66 11.66
CA VAL A 40 -5.51 -13.32 10.36
C VAL A 40 -4.43 -12.78 9.43
N PHE A 41 -3.71 -13.68 8.77
CA PHE A 41 -2.69 -13.36 7.77
C PHE A 41 -3.28 -13.32 6.35
N PRO A 42 -2.58 -12.72 5.37
CA PRO A 42 -3.06 -12.67 3.97
C PRO A 42 -3.34 -14.05 3.36
N ASP A 43 -2.63 -15.09 3.78
CA ASP A 43 -2.81 -16.48 3.34
C ASP A 43 -3.95 -17.23 4.10
N GLY A 44 -4.63 -16.52 5.01
CA GLY A 44 -5.72 -17.06 5.82
C GLY A 44 -5.28 -17.85 7.06
N LYS A 45 -3.97 -17.97 7.32
CA LYS A 45 -3.48 -18.51 8.59
C LYS A 45 -3.89 -17.61 9.75
N ILE A 46 -3.98 -18.20 10.94
CA ILE A 46 -4.41 -17.48 12.13
C ILE A 46 -3.45 -17.69 13.31
N VAL A 47 -3.45 -16.71 14.23
CA VAL A 47 -2.88 -16.82 15.56
C VAL A 47 -3.95 -16.39 16.57
N GLY A 48 -4.25 -17.23 17.56
CA GLY A 48 -5.35 -17.00 18.50
C GLY A 48 -6.69 -17.53 17.99
N THR A 49 -7.78 -17.14 18.63
CA THR A 49 -9.15 -17.59 18.29
C THR A 49 -10.20 -16.59 18.77
N VAL A 50 -11.32 -16.54 18.09
CA VAL A 50 -12.54 -15.82 18.52
C VAL A 50 -13.66 -16.76 18.97
N GLY A 51 -13.35 -18.06 19.12
CA GLY A 51 -14.29 -19.06 19.65
C GLY A 51 -14.50 -20.27 18.76
N GLY A 52 -13.86 -20.32 17.58
CA GLY A 52 -13.97 -21.43 16.63
C GLY A 52 -15.28 -21.47 15.84
N GLY A 53 -15.44 -22.55 15.08
CA GLY A 53 -16.65 -22.83 14.31
C GLY A 53 -16.92 -21.82 13.19
N THR A 54 -18.20 -21.70 12.84
CA THR A 54 -18.66 -20.85 11.72
C THR A 54 -18.37 -19.35 11.95
N LEU A 55 -18.39 -18.90 13.21
CA LEU A 55 -18.06 -17.53 13.57
C LEU A 55 -16.62 -17.17 13.18
N GLU A 56 -15.66 -18.05 13.48
CA GLU A 56 -14.25 -17.87 13.16
C GLU A 56 -14.02 -17.98 11.67
N TYR A 57 -14.66 -18.94 11.01
CA TYR A 57 -14.58 -19.09 9.54
C TYR A 57 -15.06 -17.84 8.83
N ASP A 58 -16.25 -17.30 9.16
CA ASP A 58 -16.77 -16.08 8.53
C ASP A 58 -15.90 -14.87 8.85
N ALA A 59 -15.37 -14.76 10.07
CA ALA A 59 -14.45 -13.69 10.43
C ALA A 59 -13.14 -13.74 9.60
N ILE A 60 -12.64 -14.93 9.26
CA ILE A 60 -11.48 -15.11 8.38
C ILE A 60 -11.80 -14.65 6.96
N GLU A 61 -12.96 -14.99 6.41
CA GLU A 61 -13.36 -14.55 5.06
C GLU A 61 -13.52 -13.03 4.99
N VAL A 62 -14.15 -12.42 6.00
CA VAL A 62 -14.21 -10.95 6.12
C VAL A 62 -12.82 -10.33 6.22
N ALA A 63 -11.93 -10.95 7.00
CA ALA A 63 -10.55 -10.49 7.14
C ALA A 63 -9.78 -10.52 5.82
N LYS A 64 -9.93 -11.57 5.00
CA LYS A 64 -9.33 -11.66 3.67
C LYS A 64 -9.76 -10.51 2.76
N GLU A 65 -11.03 -10.11 2.84
CA GLU A 65 -11.52 -8.95 2.10
C GLU A 65 -10.93 -7.62 2.62
N LEU A 66 -10.67 -7.52 3.91
CA LEU A 66 -10.06 -6.32 4.48
C LEU A 66 -8.60 -6.11 4.04
N PHE A 67 -7.88 -7.16 3.64
CA PHE A 67 -6.56 -6.97 2.99
C PHE A 67 -6.66 -6.21 1.66
N LYS A 68 -7.79 -6.26 0.97
CA LYS A 68 -8.03 -5.51 -0.27
C LYS A 68 -8.55 -4.10 0.01
N THR A 69 -9.48 -3.95 0.96
CA THR A 69 -10.19 -2.69 1.22
C THR A 69 -9.51 -1.79 2.25
N LYS A 70 -8.58 -2.34 3.05
CA LYS A 70 -7.77 -1.61 4.03
C LYS A 70 -8.62 -0.78 5.01
N GLY A 71 -9.51 -1.43 5.74
CA GLY A 71 -10.43 -0.72 6.64
C GLY A 71 -10.73 -1.50 7.92
N SER A 72 -11.85 -1.17 8.53
CA SER A 72 -12.39 -1.91 9.67
C SER A 72 -13.90 -2.13 9.52
N ILE A 73 -14.38 -3.21 10.13
CA ILE A 73 -15.79 -3.58 10.12
C ILE A 73 -16.21 -3.94 11.55
N PHE A 74 -17.37 -3.48 11.93
CA PHE A 74 -18.08 -3.95 13.11
C PHE A 74 -19.22 -4.87 12.67
N LYS A 75 -19.20 -6.14 13.10
CA LYS A 75 -20.17 -7.14 12.66
C LYS A 75 -20.87 -7.79 13.85
N LYS A 76 -22.20 -7.86 13.78
CA LYS A 76 -23.04 -8.59 14.74
C LYS A 76 -23.41 -9.94 14.19
N TYR A 77 -23.32 -10.96 15.03
CA TYR A 77 -23.71 -12.33 14.72
C TYR A 77 -24.82 -12.78 15.64
N ASN A 78 -25.91 -13.28 15.05
CA ASN A 78 -26.95 -13.98 15.78
C ASN A 78 -26.69 -15.48 15.63
N LEU A 79 -26.42 -16.15 16.75
CA LEU A 79 -26.05 -17.58 16.80
C LEU A 79 -27.19 -18.46 17.29
N LYS A 80 -28.45 -17.93 17.32
CA LYS A 80 -29.64 -18.68 17.75
C LYS A 80 -30.09 -19.65 16.64
N GLU A 81 -30.44 -20.89 17.03
CA GLU A 81 -31.00 -21.87 16.10
C GLU A 81 -32.29 -21.38 15.43
N GLY A 82 -32.41 -21.53 14.11
CA GLY A 82 -33.66 -21.37 13.37
C GLY A 82 -33.83 -20.06 12.62
N ASP A 83 -32.84 -19.19 12.54
CA ASP A 83 -32.87 -18.00 11.70
C ASP A 83 -32.08 -18.23 10.39
N GLU A 84 -32.61 -17.80 9.23
CA GLU A 84 -31.91 -17.92 7.94
C GLU A 84 -30.57 -17.19 7.92
N SER A 85 -30.35 -16.23 8.86
CA SER A 85 -29.08 -15.56 9.14
C SER A 85 -28.20 -16.30 10.14
N SER A 86 -28.68 -17.40 10.75
CA SER A 86 -27.89 -18.20 11.69
C SER A 86 -26.89 -19.06 10.93
N LEU A 87 -25.63 -18.93 11.25
CA LEU A 87 -24.51 -19.68 10.66
C LEU A 87 -24.51 -21.19 11.03
N GLY A 88 -25.69 -21.78 11.35
CA GLY A 88 -25.84 -23.20 11.64
C GLY A 88 -25.14 -23.69 12.90
N MET A 89 -24.92 -22.81 13.90
CA MET A 89 -24.30 -23.17 15.17
C MET A 89 -25.32 -23.64 16.21
N VAL A 90 -24.95 -24.68 16.95
CA VAL A 90 -25.73 -25.24 18.09
C VAL A 90 -25.62 -24.34 19.34
N CYS A 91 -24.76 -23.31 19.34
CA CYS A 91 -24.52 -22.39 20.45
C CYS A 91 -25.45 -21.18 20.33
N GLY A 92 -26.48 -21.06 21.17
CA GLY A 92 -27.36 -19.88 21.19
C GLY A 92 -26.65 -18.64 21.71
N GLY A 93 -27.10 -17.42 21.25
CA GLY A 93 -26.61 -16.14 21.76
C GLY A 93 -26.21 -15.16 20.67
N GLU A 94 -25.81 -13.96 21.08
CA GLU A 94 -25.31 -12.91 20.18
C GLU A 94 -23.82 -12.65 20.43
N ALA A 95 -23.10 -12.38 19.37
CA ALA A 95 -21.71 -11.93 19.44
C ALA A 95 -21.49 -10.68 18.57
N GLU A 96 -20.69 -9.76 19.07
CA GLU A 96 -20.25 -8.58 18.33
C GLU A 96 -18.74 -8.64 18.14
N ILE A 97 -18.30 -8.55 16.89
CA ILE A 97 -16.90 -8.65 16.54
C ILE A 97 -16.46 -7.37 15.84
N TYR A 98 -15.31 -6.86 16.24
CA TYR A 98 -14.58 -5.82 15.55
C TYR A 98 -13.44 -6.46 14.75
N ILE A 99 -13.35 -6.12 13.47
CA ILE A 99 -12.36 -6.66 12.53
C ILE A 99 -11.64 -5.46 11.91
N GLU A 100 -10.32 -5.39 12.08
CA GLU A 100 -9.52 -4.25 11.69
C GLU A 100 -8.28 -4.69 10.91
N TYR A 101 -8.09 -4.11 9.72
CA TYR A 101 -6.85 -4.23 9.00
C TYR A 101 -5.76 -3.37 9.66
N VAL A 102 -4.66 -4.00 10.01
CA VAL A 102 -3.47 -3.33 10.54
C VAL A 102 -2.39 -3.38 9.47
N GLY A 103 -2.20 -2.28 8.79
CA GLY A 103 -1.18 -2.12 7.75
C GLY A 103 -0.07 -1.19 8.20
N PHE A 104 0.93 -1.10 7.34
CA PHE A 104 2.08 -0.21 7.54
C PHE A 104 2.03 0.91 6.52
N ARG A 105 2.82 1.95 6.78
CA ARG A 105 2.97 3.05 5.84
C ARG A 105 3.45 2.51 4.51
N LYS A 106 2.87 3.03 3.43
CA LYS A 106 3.31 2.73 2.09
C LYS A 106 4.68 3.34 1.84
N GLN A 107 5.49 2.69 1.04
CA GLN A 107 6.76 3.24 0.64
C GLN A 107 6.54 4.29 -0.46
N PHE A 108 7.08 5.50 -0.26
CA PHE A 108 7.12 6.55 -1.27
C PHE A 108 8.58 6.75 -1.70
N ILE A 109 8.88 6.34 -2.91
CA ILE A 109 10.24 6.34 -3.46
C ILE A 109 10.39 7.52 -4.41
N ILE A 110 11.37 8.38 -4.12
CA ILE A 110 11.67 9.56 -4.92
C ILE A 110 13.08 9.41 -5.51
N PHE A 111 13.14 9.24 -6.82
CA PHE A 111 14.38 9.33 -7.57
C PHE A 111 14.65 10.79 -7.93
N GLY A 112 15.63 11.40 -7.29
CA GLY A 112 15.99 12.80 -7.39
C GLY A 112 15.67 13.61 -6.13
N GLY A 113 16.68 13.89 -5.30
CA GLY A 113 16.57 14.64 -4.03
C GLY A 113 16.66 16.17 -4.19
N GLY A 114 16.56 16.70 -5.42
CA GLY A 114 16.58 18.13 -5.68
C GLY A 114 15.35 18.90 -5.16
N HIS A 115 15.18 20.15 -5.57
CA HIS A 115 14.10 21.01 -5.06
C HIS A 115 12.71 20.39 -5.13
N LEU A 116 12.38 19.74 -6.27
CA LEU A 116 11.08 19.08 -6.45
C LEU A 116 10.95 17.84 -5.56
N GLY A 117 12.00 16.99 -5.50
CA GLY A 117 11.99 15.81 -4.63
C GLY A 117 11.83 16.17 -3.16
N LYS A 118 12.51 17.25 -2.70
CA LYS A 118 12.36 17.78 -1.35
C LYS A 118 10.94 18.27 -1.11
N MET A 119 10.36 19.03 -2.04
CA MET A 119 8.98 19.54 -1.89
C MET A 119 7.95 18.41 -1.84
N LEU A 120 8.09 17.39 -2.69
CA LEU A 120 7.25 16.19 -2.64
C LEU A 120 7.35 15.46 -1.30
N TYR A 121 8.56 15.27 -0.77
CA TYR A 121 8.79 14.66 0.53
C TYR A 121 8.10 15.44 1.66
N GLU A 122 8.26 16.76 1.70
CA GLU A 122 7.67 17.62 2.72
C GLU A 122 6.13 17.58 2.66
N MET A 123 5.56 17.75 1.47
CA MET A 123 4.10 17.79 1.29
C MET A 123 3.44 16.42 1.52
N ALA A 124 3.96 15.35 0.93
CA ALA A 124 3.43 14.01 1.14
C ALA A 124 3.61 13.54 2.58
N GLY A 125 4.67 14.00 3.26
CA GLY A 125 4.96 13.69 4.67
C GLY A 125 3.91 14.22 5.65
N LEU A 126 3.18 15.27 5.29
CA LEU A 126 2.08 15.81 6.11
C LEU A 126 0.96 14.79 6.33
N SER A 127 0.73 13.89 5.38
CA SER A 127 -0.28 12.85 5.49
C SER A 127 0.06 11.77 6.52
N LYS A 128 1.35 11.59 6.84
CA LYS A 128 1.89 10.51 7.68
C LYS A 128 1.57 9.09 7.16
N GLU A 129 1.19 8.96 5.89
CA GLU A 129 0.83 7.68 5.27
C GLU A 129 2.04 6.94 4.68
N TYR A 130 3.22 7.61 4.59
CA TYR A 130 4.37 7.09 3.85
C TYR A 130 5.61 6.89 4.70
N ASP A 131 6.35 5.82 4.38
CA ASP A 131 7.77 5.65 4.67
C ASP A 131 8.53 6.07 3.40
N PHE A 132 9.38 7.09 3.51
CA PHE A 132 10.08 7.64 2.34
C PHE A 132 11.41 6.95 2.06
N VAL A 133 11.70 6.79 0.77
CA VAL A 133 13.01 6.39 0.25
C VAL A 133 13.46 7.45 -0.76
N ILE A 134 14.62 8.04 -0.52
CA ILE A 134 15.20 9.07 -1.38
C ILE A 134 16.45 8.53 -2.04
N ILE A 135 16.54 8.70 -3.36
CA ILE A 135 17.63 8.17 -4.18
C ILE A 135 18.16 9.30 -5.04
N ASP A 136 19.43 9.67 -4.89
CA ASP A 136 20.12 10.66 -5.73
C ASP A 136 21.61 10.32 -5.82
N GLU A 137 22.23 10.50 -6.98
CA GLU A 137 23.67 10.30 -7.17
C GLU A 137 24.53 11.30 -6.39
N ARG A 138 23.95 12.44 -6.04
CA ARG A 138 24.62 13.54 -5.34
C ARG A 138 24.30 13.51 -3.86
N PRO A 139 25.25 13.12 -2.99
CA PRO A 139 24.99 13.00 -1.55
C PRO A 139 24.51 14.29 -0.89
N GLU A 140 24.88 15.45 -1.43
CA GLU A 140 24.43 16.76 -0.93
C GLU A 140 22.94 17.02 -1.14
N PHE A 141 22.29 16.31 -2.10
CA PHE A 141 20.85 16.35 -2.34
C PHE A 141 20.09 15.18 -1.73
N ALA A 142 20.77 14.18 -1.20
CA ALA A 142 20.15 13.03 -0.55
C ALA A 142 20.85 12.74 0.77
N SER A 143 20.54 13.56 1.79
CA SER A 143 21.13 13.46 3.12
C SER A 143 20.07 13.45 4.22
N LYS A 144 20.46 12.95 5.42
CA LYS A 144 19.58 12.93 6.61
C LYS A 144 19.29 14.33 7.17
N GLU A 145 20.11 15.33 6.86
CA GLU A 145 19.84 16.72 7.21
C GLU A 145 18.62 17.25 6.46
N ILE A 146 18.45 16.85 5.20
CA ILE A 146 17.33 17.27 4.34
C ILE A 146 16.10 16.37 4.56
N PHE A 147 16.31 15.06 4.60
CA PHE A 147 15.25 14.03 4.64
C PHE A 147 15.33 13.20 5.93
N LYS A 148 14.97 13.80 7.05
CA LYS A 148 15.21 13.27 8.42
C LYS A 148 14.69 11.85 8.62
N ASP A 149 13.46 11.59 8.17
CA ASP A 149 12.74 10.34 8.40
C ASP A 149 12.75 9.39 7.17
N ALA A 150 13.49 9.75 6.10
CA ALA A 150 13.57 8.93 4.89
C ALA A 150 14.76 7.95 4.96
N GLU A 151 14.62 6.79 4.36
CA GLU A 151 15.75 5.94 4.00
C GLU A 151 16.49 6.58 2.80
N ILE A 152 17.83 6.62 2.85
CA ILE A 152 18.63 7.32 1.85
C ILE A 152 19.54 6.34 1.12
N PHE A 153 19.50 6.41 -0.20
CA PHE A 153 20.47 5.75 -1.08
C PHE A 153 21.14 6.81 -1.96
N SER A 154 22.43 7.02 -1.79
CA SER A 154 23.16 8.05 -2.53
C SER A 154 24.55 7.58 -2.96
N GLY A 155 25.09 8.28 -3.96
CA GLY A 155 26.41 8.06 -4.50
C GLY A 155 26.40 7.76 -5.99
N GLU A 156 27.56 7.90 -6.62
CA GLU A 156 27.74 7.72 -8.07
C GLU A 156 27.23 6.36 -8.55
N GLY A 157 26.44 6.38 -9.61
CA GLY A 157 25.87 5.18 -10.25
C GLY A 157 24.72 4.52 -9.47
N ILE A 158 24.18 5.15 -8.42
CA ILE A 158 23.08 4.56 -7.63
C ILE A 158 21.82 4.27 -8.48
N PHE A 159 21.54 5.09 -9.50
CA PHE A 159 20.41 4.88 -10.40
C PHE A 159 20.53 3.62 -11.26
N ARG A 160 21.74 3.07 -11.41
CA ARG A 160 22.01 1.79 -12.10
C ARG A 160 21.95 0.59 -11.17
N LYS A 161 21.82 0.83 -9.86
CA LYS A 161 21.76 -0.18 -8.79
C LYS A 161 20.36 -0.31 -8.18
N VAL A 162 19.33 0.10 -8.90
CA VAL A 162 17.92 0.06 -8.41
C VAL A 162 17.51 -1.36 -7.98
N ALA A 163 18.09 -2.40 -8.59
CA ALA A 163 17.86 -3.79 -8.18
C ALA A 163 18.31 -4.09 -6.73
N GLU A 164 19.24 -3.33 -6.17
CA GLU A 164 19.75 -3.48 -4.80
C GLU A 164 18.90 -2.73 -3.77
N ILE A 165 18.04 -1.80 -4.21
CA ILE A 165 17.21 -0.97 -3.34
C ILE A 165 15.98 -1.77 -2.88
N PRO A 166 15.65 -1.81 -1.58
CA PRO A 166 14.48 -2.53 -1.07
C PRO A 166 13.17 -1.82 -1.45
N ILE A 167 12.50 -2.32 -2.48
CA ILE A 167 11.22 -1.81 -2.98
C ILE A 167 10.11 -2.80 -2.59
N LYS A 168 9.06 -2.30 -1.95
CA LYS A 168 7.92 -3.09 -1.49
C LYS A 168 6.77 -3.08 -2.51
N GLU A 169 5.94 -4.12 -2.45
CA GLU A 169 4.66 -4.16 -3.17
C GLU A 169 3.78 -2.95 -2.80
N GLY A 170 3.10 -2.38 -3.82
CA GLY A 170 2.24 -1.23 -3.63
C GLY A 170 2.95 0.09 -3.33
N SER A 171 4.25 0.18 -3.61
CA SER A 171 5.00 1.43 -3.47
C SER A 171 4.50 2.50 -4.44
N VAL A 172 4.60 3.75 -4.00
CA VAL A 172 4.47 4.94 -4.86
C VAL A 172 5.87 5.32 -5.35
N ILE A 173 6.05 5.49 -6.65
CA ILE A 173 7.33 5.86 -7.26
C ILE A 173 7.19 7.14 -8.04
N VAL A 174 8.11 8.08 -7.81
CA VAL A 174 8.21 9.31 -8.59
C VAL A 174 9.66 9.54 -9.02
N ILE A 175 9.88 9.66 -10.34
CA ILE A 175 11.17 10.02 -10.91
C ILE A 175 11.17 11.51 -11.22
N VAL A 176 12.03 12.26 -10.52
CA VAL A 176 12.22 13.71 -10.65
C VAL A 176 13.71 14.06 -10.77
N THR A 177 14.46 13.20 -11.45
CA THR A 177 15.89 13.37 -11.67
C THR A 177 16.20 14.60 -12.53
N PRO A 178 17.35 15.24 -12.36
CA PRO A 178 17.79 16.30 -13.26
C PRO A 178 18.21 15.72 -14.63
N GLY A 179 17.76 16.34 -15.71
CA GLY A 179 18.20 16.03 -17.07
C GLY A 179 17.71 14.70 -17.67
N GLY A 180 17.40 13.67 -16.90
CA GLY A 180 16.80 12.41 -17.38
C GLY A 180 17.74 11.42 -18.09
N ALA A 181 19.04 11.63 -18.06
CA ALA A 181 20.00 10.74 -18.71
C ALA A 181 20.01 9.33 -18.09
N GLU A 182 19.79 9.24 -16.79
CA GLU A 182 19.78 8.00 -16.02
C GLU A 182 18.40 7.35 -15.91
N ASP A 183 17.31 8.05 -16.27
CA ASP A 183 15.94 7.54 -16.17
C ASP A 183 15.76 6.15 -16.83
N PRO A 184 16.33 5.84 -18.03
CA PRO A 184 16.20 4.52 -18.64
C PRO A 184 16.78 3.39 -17.78
N PHE A 185 17.85 3.65 -17.02
CA PHE A 185 18.46 2.67 -16.12
C PHE A 185 17.58 2.45 -14.88
N ILE A 186 16.95 3.52 -14.39
CA ILE A 186 15.96 3.41 -13.30
C ILE A 186 14.79 2.54 -13.77
N LEU A 187 14.23 2.81 -14.97
CA LEU A 187 13.13 2.00 -15.52
C LEU A 187 13.51 0.54 -15.68
N LYS A 188 14.71 0.25 -16.18
CA LYS A 188 15.20 -1.13 -16.29
C LYS A 188 15.29 -1.81 -14.92
N GLY A 189 15.92 -1.18 -13.94
CA GLY A 189 16.06 -1.73 -12.60
C GLY A 189 14.71 -1.98 -11.92
N LEU A 190 13.74 -1.07 -12.08
CA LEU A 190 12.38 -1.24 -11.57
C LEU A 190 11.63 -2.38 -12.26
N TYR A 191 11.79 -2.54 -13.57
CA TYR A 191 11.21 -3.67 -14.30
C TYR A 191 11.78 -5.02 -13.83
N GLU A 192 13.10 -5.11 -13.64
CA GLU A 192 13.78 -6.32 -13.17
C GLU A 192 13.36 -6.74 -11.74
N ARG A 193 12.88 -5.80 -10.93
CA ARG A 193 12.35 -6.08 -9.56
C ARG A 193 11.06 -6.88 -9.57
N LYS A 194 10.27 -6.87 -10.64
CA LYS A 194 8.97 -7.56 -10.76
C LYS A 194 7.98 -7.23 -9.63
N VAL A 195 8.04 -6.03 -9.10
CA VAL A 195 7.16 -5.52 -8.03
C VAL A 195 6.03 -4.73 -8.67
N ASN A 196 4.81 -4.86 -8.16
CA ASN A 196 3.71 -3.99 -8.57
C ASN A 196 3.75 -2.69 -7.78
N PHE A 197 3.51 -1.59 -8.49
CA PHE A 197 3.44 -0.24 -7.92
C PHE A 197 1.99 0.23 -7.87
N GLU A 198 1.64 0.96 -6.81
CA GLU A 198 0.35 1.63 -6.73
C GLU A 198 0.30 2.83 -7.67
N TYR A 199 1.42 3.53 -7.79
CA TYR A 199 1.57 4.70 -8.65
C TYR A 199 3.01 4.79 -9.14
N PHE A 200 3.16 5.17 -10.40
CA PHE A 200 4.48 5.37 -10.98
C PHE A 200 4.47 6.60 -11.88
N GLY A 201 5.05 7.69 -11.42
CA GLY A 201 5.15 8.96 -12.14
C GLY A 201 6.58 9.30 -12.56
N MET A 202 6.73 9.91 -13.74
CA MET A 202 8.02 10.40 -14.23
C MET A 202 7.86 11.82 -14.78
N ILE A 203 8.69 12.75 -14.27
CA ILE A 203 8.72 14.12 -14.75
C ILE A 203 9.38 14.21 -16.11
N GLY A 204 8.93 15.14 -16.92
CA GLY A 204 9.57 15.49 -18.20
C GLY A 204 8.57 15.85 -19.27
N SER A 205 9.06 16.56 -20.28
CA SER A 205 8.27 16.80 -21.49
C SER A 205 7.99 15.50 -22.24
N VAL A 206 6.98 15.51 -23.12
CA VAL A 206 6.68 14.38 -24.00
C VAL A 206 7.92 13.93 -24.80
N ASN A 207 8.75 14.87 -25.28
CA ASN A 207 9.97 14.53 -25.96
C ASN A 207 10.99 13.82 -25.08
N ARG A 208 11.16 14.27 -23.82
CA ARG A 208 12.04 13.60 -22.85
C ARG A 208 11.56 12.19 -22.54
N ARG A 209 10.26 12.03 -22.28
CA ARG A 209 9.64 10.72 -22.06
C ARG A 209 9.91 9.77 -23.24
N ASN A 210 9.64 10.21 -24.47
CA ASN A 210 9.78 9.35 -25.64
C ASN A 210 11.22 8.86 -25.81
N LYS A 211 12.21 9.75 -25.67
CA LYS A 211 13.64 9.38 -25.71
C LYS A 211 14.02 8.40 -24.60
N CYS A 212 13.49 8.60 -23.40
CA CYS A 212 13.71 7.70 -22.27
C CYS A 212 13.13 6.30 -22.56
N PHE A 213 11.89 6.24 -23.05
CA PHE A 213 11.22 4.99 -23.35
C PHE A 213 11.87 4.23 -24.51
N GLU A 214 12.30 4.91 -25.58
CA GLU A 214 13.08 4.30 -26.65
C GLU A 214 14.34 3.62 -26.13
N LYS A 215 15.12 4.32 -25.31
CA LYS A 215 16.34 3.77 -24.70
C LYS A 215 16.04 2.64 -23.71
N ALA A 216 15.00 2.73 -22.90
CA ALA A 216 14.58 1.68 -22.02
C ALA A 216 14.13 0.42 -22.79
N LYS A 217 13.44 0.59 -23.92
CA LYS A 217 13.06 -0.51 -24.84
C LYS A 217 14.28 -1.22 -25.42
N GLU A 218 15.30 -0.47 -25.86
CA GLU A 218 16.59 -1.04 -26.30
C GLU A 218 17.27 -1.85 -25.20
N MET A 219 17.04 -1.51 -23.92
CA MET A 219 17.58 -2.21 -22.76
C MET A 219 16.70 -3.41 -22.32
N GLY A 220 15.63 -3.72 -23.06
CA GLY A 220 14.75 -4.87 -22.79
C GLY A 220 13.56 -4.59 -21.88
N VAL A 221 13.24 -3.32 -21.59
CA VAL A 221 12.02 -2.97 -20.85
C VAL A 221 10.82 -3.05 -21.78
N PRO A 222 9.79 -3.86 -21.50
CA PRO A 222 8.65 -4.01 -22.38
C PRO A 222 7.76 -2.76 -22.36
N GLU A 223 7.11 -2.51 -23.48
CA GLU A 223 6.21 -1.37 -23.66
C GLU A 223 5.03 -1.40 -22.69
N GLU A 224 4.53 -2.59 -22.37
CA GLU A 224 3.46 -2.81 -21.42
C GLU A 224 3.81 -2.27 -20.01
N PHE A 225 5.06 -2.44 -19.56
CA PHE A 225 5.53 -1.87 -18.31
C PHE A 225 5.56 -0.34 -18.37
N MET A 226 6.06 0.22 -19.48
CA MET A 226 6.19 1.67 -19.67
C MET A 226 4.82 2.37 -19.79
N ASN A 227 3.81 1.70 -20.35
CA ASN A 227 2.44 2.23 -20.45
C ASN A 227 1.75 2.44 -19.10
N ARG A 228 2.29 1.88 -18.03
CA ARG A 228 1.81 2.10 -16.65
C ARG A 228 2.38 3.35 -15.99
N ILE A 229 3.30 4.06 -16.67
CA ILE A 229 4.00 5.22 -16.14
C ILE A 229 3.26 6.50 -16.52
N PHE A 230 2.84 7.27 -15.52
CA PHE A 230 2.29 8.60 -15.72
C PHE A 230 3.42 9.56 -16.12
N SER A 231 3.46 9.95 -17.39
CA SER A 231 4.48 10.86 -17.92
C SER A 231 3.96 11.64 -19.13
N PRO A 232 3.94 12.97 -19.08
CA PRO A 232 4.32 13.85 -17.97
C PRO A 232 3.52 13.58 -16.70
N VAL A 233 4.21 13.56 -15.55
CA VAL A 233 3.57 13.31 -14.25
C VAL A 233 2.76 14.51 -13.78
N GLY A 234 1.61 14.23 -13.14
CA GLY A 234 0.74 15.22 -12.55
C GLY A 234 -0.43 15.64 -13.44
N ILE A 235 -1.51 16.08 -12.82
CA ILE A 235 -2.67 16.63 -13.53
C ILE A 235 -2.34 17.99 -14.15
N ALA A 236 -2.96 18.31 -15.28
CA ALA A 236 -2.70 19.55 -16.03
C ALA A 236 -3.33 20.76 -15.30
N ILE A 237 -2.52 21.48 -14.51
CA ILE A 237 -2.89 22.71 -13.80
C ILE A 237 -2.01 23.91 -14.16
N ASN A 238 -1.19 23.81 -15.21
CA ASN A 238 -0.18 24.81 -15.60
C ASN A 238 0.81 25.12 -14.46
N ALA A 239 1.30 24.08 -13.79
CA ALA A 239 2.24 24.19 -12.69
C ALA A 239 3.64 24.53 -13.15
N ASP A 240 4.26 25.57 -12.58
CA ASP A 240 5.62 26.04 -12.91
C ASP A 240 6.60 25.89 -11.75
N THR A 241 6.15 26.12 -10.53
CA THR A 241 7.01 26.05 -9.34
C THR A 241 7.10 24.61 -8.77
N PRO A 242 8.17 24.25 -8.06
CA PRO A 242 8.27 22.94 -7.39
C PRO A 242 7.07 22.64 -6.48
N PHE A 243 6.49 23.65 -5.83
CA PHE A 243 5.29 23.51 -5.02
C PHE A 243 4.08 23.12 -5.86
N GLU A 244 3.79 23.88 -6.94
CA GLU A 244 2.65 23.62 -7.81
C GLU A 244 2.76 22.26 -8.52
N ILE A 245 3.99 21.91 -8.97
CA ILE A 245 4.27 20.60 -9.57
C ILE A 245 4.02 19.48 -8.54
N SER A 246 4.41 19.67 -7.29
CA SER A 246 4.14 18.70 -6.23
C SER A 246 2.64 18.56 -5.95
N VAL A 247 1.88 19.67 -5.93
CA VAL A 247 0.40 19.64 -5.84
C VAL A 247 -0.19 18.81 -6.98
N SER A 248 0.24 19.07 -8.20
CA SER A 248 -0.22 18.38 -9.41
C SER A 248 0.03 16.86 -9.32
N ILE A 249 1.24 16.45 -8.91
CA ILE A 249 1.61 15.03 -8.74
C ILE A 249 0.79 14.36 -7.64
N LEU A 250 0.66 15.00 -6.48
CA LEU A 250 -0.10 14.44 -5.37
C LEU A 250 -1.60 14.35 -5.67
N ALA A 251 -2.15 15.31 -6.44
CA ALA A 251 -3.53 15.26 -6.89
C ALA A 251 -3.78 14.08 -7.84
N GLU A 252 -2.86 13.82 -8.79
CA GLU A 252 -2.93 12.67 -9.70
C GLU A 252 -2.86 11.35 -8.91
N LEU A 253 -1.92 11.22 -7.98
CA LEU A 253 -1.80 10.06 -7.09
C LEU A 253 -3.11 9.79 -6.33
N ILE A 254 -3.74 10.83 -5.78
CA ILE A 254 -5.01 10.70 -5.03
C ILE A 254 -6.14 10.27 -5.97
N ALA A 255 -6.21 10.81 -7.19
CA ALA A 255 -7.23 10.48 -8.18
C ALA A 255 -7.12 9.00 -8.59
N GLN A 256 -5.92 8.53 -8.92
CA GLN A 256 -5.66 7.13 -9.30
C GLN A 256 -6.05 6.13 -8.20
N ARG A 257 -5.77 6.45 -6.95
CA ARG A 257 -6.20 5.62 -5.80
C ARG A 257 -7.72 5.50 -5.70
N LYS A 258 -8.45 6.57 -5.94
CA LYS A 258 -9.93 6.59 -5.85
C LYS A 258 -10.56 5.82 -7.00
N GLU A 259 -10.04 5.94 -8.21
CA GLU A 259 -10.51 5.18 -9.38
C GLU A 259 -10.30 3.68 -9.17
N ALA A 260 -9.15 3.26 -8.68
CA ALA A 260 -8.88 1.86 -8.35
C ALA A 260 -9.87 1.31 -7.32
N LEU A 261 -10.22 2.09 -6.27
CA LEU A 261 -11.21 1.71 -5.26
C LEU A 261 -12.64 1.67 -5.79
N GLN A 262 -13.00 2.55 -6.74
CA GLN A 262 -14.32 2.56 -7.37
C GLN A 262 -14.51 1.35 -8.29
N ASN A 263 -13.51 1.00 -9.08
CA ASN A 263 -13.53 -0.17 -9.95
C ASN A 263 -13.76 -1.48 -9.15
N VAL A 264 -13.09 -1.63 -8.00
CA VAL A 264 -13.31 -2.76 -7.09
C VAL A 264 -14.75 -2.80 -6.54
N LYS A 265 -15.38 -1.66 -6.27
CA LYS A 265 -16.77 -1.59 -5.81
C LYS A 265 -17.77 -1.94 -6.91
N THR A 266 -17.50 -1.50 -8.14
CA THR A 266 -18.37 -1.76 -9.31
C THR A 266 -18.36 -3.24 -9.70
N GLU A 267 -17.21 -3.90 -9.68
CA GLU A 267 -17.10 -5.34 -9.92
C GLU A 267 -17.89 -6.18 -8.89
N ARG A 268 -17.97 -5.71 -7.63
CA ARG A 268 -18.77 -6.39 -6.59
C ARG A 268 -20.27 -6.29 -6.82
N SER A 269 -20.79 -5.12 -7.24
CA SER A 269 -22.21 -4.94 -7.51
C SER A 269 -22.71 -5.77 -8.68
N VAL A 270 -21.84 -6.20 -9.58
CA VAL A 270 -22.16 -7.08 -10.72
C VAL A 270 -22.24 -8.55 -10.30
N HIS A 271 -21.48 -8.96 -9.27
CA HIS A 271 -21.50 -10.34 -8.76
C HIS A 271 -22.56 -10.62 -7.68
N GLU A 272 -23.10 -9.58 -7.03
CA GLU A 272 -24.19 -9.71 -6.06
C GLU A 272 -25.59 -9.60 -6.69
N GLY A 273 -25.67 -9.35 -8.01
CA GLY A 273 -26.91 -9.22 -8.77
C GLY A 273 -27.15 -10.32 -9.82
N ALA A 274 -26.40 -11.43 -9.76
CA ALA A 274 -26.52 -12.54 -10.70
C ALA A 274 -26.96 -13.85 -9.99
#